data_bcd70bc422fd6af31edc3ea9051c327b
#
_entry.id   bcd70bc422fd6af31edc3ea9051c327b
#
_cell.length_a   1.000
_cell.length_b   1.000
_cell.length_c   1.000
_cell.angle_alpha   90.00
_cell.angle_beta   90.00
_cell.angle_gamma   90.00
#
_symmetry.space_group_name_H-M   'P 1'
#
loop_
_entity.id
_entity.type
_entity.pdbx_description
1 polymer ?
#
loop_
_entity_poly.entity_id
_entity_poly.type
_entity_poly.pdbx_seq_one_letter_code
_entity_poly.pdbx_strand_id
1 'polypeptide(L)' 'MEPTLKAILARFSGDRHAARNYCVDLSIEQTFKNKSLSSEYRQLAEQISAERKS' A
#
# COMPACT_ATOMS: atom_id res chain seq x y z
N MET A 1 11.33 -4.04 -8.49
CA MET A 1 9.95 -4.25 -8.95
C MET A 1 9.02 -3.31 -8.19
N GLU A 2 8.23 -2.56 -8.91
CA GLU A 2 7.35 -1.58 -8.30
C GLU A 2 6.11 -2.25 -7.69
N PRO A 3 5.68 -1.80 -6.51
CA PRO A 3 4.44 -2.31 -5.94
C PRO A 3 3.24 -1.80 -6.75
N THR A 4 2.27 -2.66 -6.95
CA THR A 4 1.03 -2.27 -7.61
C THR A 4 -0.15 -2.63 -6.72
N LEU A 5 -1.25 -1.91 -6.91
CA LEU A 5 -2.47 -2.17 -6.15
C LEU A 5 -2.92 -3.61 -6.33
N LYS A 6 -2.93 -4.08 -7.57
CA LYS A 6 -3.35 -5.45 -7.87
C LYS A 6 -2.48 -6.49 -7.17
N ALA A 7 -1.16 -6.29 -7.19
CA ALA A 7 -0.23 -7.22 -6.56
C ALA A 7 -0.41 -7.26 -5.05
N ILE A 8 -0.59 -6.10 -4.44
CA ILE A 8 -0.78 -6.01 -3.00
C ILE A 8 -2.08 -6.68 -2.58
N LEU A 9 -3.18 -6.39 -3.27
CA LEU A 9 -4.46 -7.00 -2.95
C LEU A 9 -4.43 -8.51 -3.15
N ALA A 10 -3.76 -8.99 -4.20
CA ALA A 10 -3.64 -10.43 -4.45
C ALA A 10 -2.89 -11.11 -3.31
N ARG A 11 -1.85 -10.47 -2.78
CA ARG A 11 -1.06 -11.01 -1.69
C ARG A 11 -1.89 -11.24 -0.43
N PHE A 12 -2.90 -10.42 -0.21
CA PHE A 12 -3.77 -10.51 0.96
C PHE A 12 -5.14 -11.10 0.64
N SER A 13 -5.25 -11.77 -0.50
CA SER A 13 -6.49 -12.45 -0.91
C SER A 13 -7.70 -11.51 -0.91
N GLY A 14 -7.47 -10.26 -1.30
CA GLY A 14 -8.52 -9.27 -1.37
C GLY A 14 -8.89 -8.60 -0.06
N ASP A 15 -8.20 -8.93 1.02
CA ASP A 15 -8.43 -8.29 2.32
C ASP A 15 -7.85 -6.88 2.30
N ARG A 16 -8.71 -5.91 2.07
CA ARG A 16 -8.30 -4.52 1.93
C ARG A 16 -7.73 -3.92 3.20
N HIS A 17 -8.27 -4.29 4.35
CA HIS A 17 -7.75 -3.79 5.63
C HIS A 17 -6.31 -4.23 5.86
N ALA A 18 -6.04 -5.51 5.64
CA ALA A 18 -4.71 -6.05 5.80
C ALA A 18 -3.74 -5.43 4.78
N ALA A 19 -4.18 -5.30 3.53
CA ALA A 19 -3.37 -4.71 2.48
C ALA A 19 -3.04 -3.25 2.79
N ARG A 20 -4.03 -2.48 3.22
CA ARG A 20 -3.83 -1.08 3.59
C ARG A 20 -2.85 -0.95 4.75
N ASN A 21 -3.02 -1.74 5.80
CA ASN A 21 -2.13 -1.69 6.95
C ASN A 21 -0.69 -2.04 6.54
N TYR A 22 -0.54 -3.03 5.68
CA TYR A 22 0.76 -3.41 5.16
C TYR A 22 1.42 -2.24 4.42
N CYS A 23 0.66 -1.55 3.56
CA CYS A 23 1.18 -0.41 2.81
C CYS A 23 1.57 0.74 3.74
N VAL A 24 0.75 1.02 4.75
CA VAL A 24 1.05 2.08 5.72
C VAL A 24 2.34 1.75 6.47
N ASP A 25 2.46 0.52 6.94
CA ASP A 25 3.66 0.09 7.68
C ASP A 25 4.91 0.20 6.82
N LEU A 26 4.83 -0.23 5.56
CA LEU A 26 5.96 -0.13 4.65
C LEU A 26 6.31 1.32 4.32
N SER A 27 5.31 2.19 4.20
CA SER A 27 5.58 3.59 3.93
C SER A 27 6.36 4.22 5.08
N ILE A 28 6.00 3.88 6.31
CA ILE A 28 6.71 4.36 7.48
C ILE A 28 8.12 3.80 7.52
N GLU A 29 8.26 2.50 7.29
CA GLU A 29 9.55 1.84 7.31
C GLU A 29 10.51 2.39 6.25
N GLN A 30 9.99 2.72 5.06
CA GLN A 30 10.80 3.21 3.96
C GLN A 30 11.05 4.72 4.01
N THR A 31 10.44 5.43 4.94
CA THR A 31 10.57 6.89 5.02
C THR A 31 12.04 7.34 5.03
N PHE A 32 12.90 6.61 5.72
CA PHE A 32 14.31 6.95 5.82
C PHE A 32 15.19 6.18 4.84
N LYS A 33 14.71 5.06 4.34
CA LYS A 33 15.50 4.20 3.45
C LYS A 33 15.31 4.56 1.99
N ASN A 34 14.08 4.79 1.58
CA ASN A 34 13.76 5.06 0.17
C ASN A 34 12.48 5.88 0.11
N LYS A 35 12.65 7.20 -0.02
CA LYS A 35 11.52 8.12 -0.04
C LYS A 35 10.56 7.88 -1.20
N SER A 36 11.07 7.52 -2.36
CA SER A 36 10.22 7.24 -3.51
C SER A 36 9.33 6.05 -3.26
N LEU A 37 9.87 5.00 -2.69
CA LEU A 37 9.13 3.79 -2.37
C LEU A 37 8.12 4.06 -1.26
N SER A 38 8.51 4.84 -0.27
CA SER A 38 7.60 5.26 0.81
C SER A 38 6.37 5.97 0.25
N SER A 39 6.60 6.89 -0.69
CA SER A 39 5.52 7.64 -1.33
C SER A 39 4.59 6.71 -2.12
N GLU A 40 5.15 5.73 -2.82
CA GLU A 40 4.36 4.78 -3.59
C GLU A 40 3.46 3.94 -2.69
N TYR A 41 3.99 3.45 -1.57
CA TYR A 41 3.19 2.67 -0.62
C TYR A 41 2.09 3.53 0.00
N ARG A 42 2.39 4.79 0.30
CA ARG A 42 1.38 5.70 0.84
C ARG A 42 0.24 5.91 -0.16
N GLN A 43 0.59 6.11 -1.45
CA GLN A 43 -0.42 6.28 -2.49
C GLN A 43 -1.28 5.03 -2.64
N LEU A 44 -0.66 3.86 -2.55
CA LEU A 44 -1.41 2.60 -2.60
C LEU A 44 -2.40 2.49 -1.44
N ALA A 45 -1.98 2.86 -0.24
CA ALA A 45 -2.86 2.85 0.92
C ALA A 45 -4.05 3.78 0.70
N GLU A 46 -3.81 4.96 0.14
CA GLU A 46 -4.88 5.91 -0.18
C GLU A 46 -5.84 5.36 -1.22
N GLN A 47 -5.32 4.70 -2.25
CA GLN A 47 -6.15 4.08 -3.28
C GLN A 47 -7.05 3.00 -2.71
N ILE A 48 -6.51 2.16 -1.84
CA ILE A 48 -7.29 1.12 -1.19
C ILE A 48 -8.43 1.73 -0.37
N SER A 49 -8.12 2.79 0.38
CA SER A 49 -9.13 3.48 1.17
C SER A 49 -10.21 4.13 0.30
N ALA A 50 -9.80 4.71 -0.83
CA ALA A 50 -10.75 5.36 -1.75
C ALA A 50 -11.69 4.34 -2.39
N GLU A 51 -11.17 3.19 -2.81
CA GLU A 51 -11.99 2.14 -3.42
C GLU A 51 -13.05 1.62 -2.46
N ARG A 52 -12.72 1.61 -1.19
CA ARG A 52 -13.64 1.12 -0.16
C ARG A 52 -14.92 1.94 -0.08
N LYS A 53 -14.83 3.22 -0.46
CA LYS A 53 -15.98 4.12 -0.38
C LYS A 53 -16.90 4.07 -1.58
N SER A 54 -16.46 3.51 -2.66
CA SER A 54 -17.26 3.47 -3.90
C SER A 54 -18.20 2.28 -4.00
#